data_fa857abb5c4e22d27b86df4f8a782f63
#
_entry.id   fa857abb5c4e22d27b86df4f8a782f63
#
_cell.length_a   1.000
_cell.length_b   1.000
_cell.length_c   1.000
_cell.angle_alpha   90.00
_cell.angle_beta   90.00
_cell.angle_gamma   90.00
#
_symmetry.space_group_name_H-M   'P 1'
#
loop_
_entity.id
_entity.type
_entity.pdbx_description
1 polymer ?
#
loop_
_entity_poly.entity_id
_entity_poly.type
_entity_poly.pdbx_seq_one_letter_code
_entity_poly.pdbx_strand_id
1 'polypeptide(L)'
;MFINNLDPVAVTIFNVDIRWYSLAYIFGLILAIQFGKFLIKKNNFFNFNSNILDEYLPFAIIGIILGGRLGYVFFYDLNFFSQNPINIFFIWEGGMSFHGGLVGIIIISIFFAKKNNLEFYKFTDLLSLITPIGLFLGRLANFINSELIGIPTSVPWSVIFIKVDNLPRHPSQLYEALLEGILLFLLLS
;
A
#
# COMPACT_ATOMS: atom_id res chain seq x y z
N MET A 1 5.65 -19.95 20.81
CA MET A 1 5.59 -18.49 20.83
C MET A 1 6.80 -17.95 20.08
N PHE A 2 6.61 -17.07 19.10
CA PHE A 2 7.69 -16.46 18.32
C PHE A 2 8.06 -15.09 18.90
N ILE A 3 9.36 -14.78 18.94
CA ILE A 3 9.85 -13.45 19.37
C ILE A 3 10.30 -12.70 18.11
N ASN A 4 9.59 -11.64 17.78
CA ASN A 4 9.94 -10.79 16.65
C ASN A 4 11.02 -9.78 17.06
N ASN A 5 12.25 -10.04 16.60
CA ASN A 5 13.41 -9.15 16.68
C ASN A 5 14.02 -8.90 15.29
N LEU A 6 13.18 -8.92 14.26
CA LEU A 6 13.63 -8.73 12.89
C LEU A 6 14.12 -7.29 12.69
N ASP A 7 15.23 -7.15 11.96
CA ASP A 7 15.75 -5.83 11.61
C ASP A 7 14.89 -5.24 10.47
N PRO A 8 14.32 -4.01 10.64
CA PRO A 8 13.62 -3.31 9.55
C PRO A 8 14.53 -2.96 8.38
N VAL A 9 15.85 -2.88 8.59
CA VAL A 9 16.83 -2.61 7.55
C VAL A 9 17.19 -3.91 6.84
N ALA A 10 16.95 -3.96 5.54
CA ALA A 10 17.30 -5.11 4.72
C ALA A 10 18.79 -5.12 4.36
N VAL A 11 19.31 -3.95 4.00
CA VAL A 11 20.72 -3.75 3.66
C VAL A 11 21.09 -2.28 3.77
N THR A 12 22.33 -1.99 4.22
CA THR A 12 22.89 -0.64 4.21
C THR A 12 23.91 -0.51 3.09
N ILE A 13 23.73 0.46 2.20
CA ILE A 13 24.65 0.74 1.07
C ILE A 13 25.10 2.20 1.19
N PHE A 14 26.40 2.43 1.29
CA PHE A 14 27.00 3.79 1.41
C PHE A 14 26.31 4.66 2.48
N ASN A 15 26.06 4.10 3.67
CA ASN A 15 25.34 4.75 4.79
C ASN A 15 23.87 5.10 4.52
N VAL A 16 23.24 4.52 3.48
CA VAL A 16 21.81 4.62 3.22
C VAL A 16 21.16 3.30 3.56
N ASP A 17 20.22 3.32 4.51
CA ASP A 17 19.49 2.15 4.94
C ASP A 17 18.33 1.86 3.98
N ILE A 18 18.39 0.72 3.29
CA ILE A 18 17.31 0.19 2.49
C ILE A 18 16.44 -0.70 3.40
N ARG A 19 15.20 -0.28 3.63
CA ARG A 19 14.27 -0.97 4.52
C ARG A 19 13.43 -2.00 3.78
N TRP A 20 13.06 -3.08 4.45
CA TRP A 20 12.13 -4.08 3.93
C TRP A 20 10.82 -3.47 3.45
N TYR A 21 10.35 -2.42 4.11
CA TYR A 21 9.15 -1.69 3.72
C TYR A 21 9.25 -1.08 2.32
N SER A 22 10.37 -0.42 2.01
CA SER A 22 10.63 0.14 0.68
C SER A 22 10.71 -0.94 -0.40
N LEU A 23 11.38 -2.07 -0.08
CA LEU A 23 11.47 -3.21 -0.99
C LEU A 23 10.10 -3.84 -1.23
N ALA A 24 9.27 -4.01 -0.20
CA ALA A 24 7.92 -4.54 -0.33
C ALA A 24 7.05 -3.69 -1.27
N TYR A 25 7.13 -2.36 -1.19
CA TYR A 25 6.43 -1.48 -2.13
C TYR A 25 6.94 -1.62 -3.56
N ILE A 26 8.26 -1.61 -3.76
CA ILE A 26 8.87 -1.73 -5.10
C ILE A 26 8.50 -3.07 -5.73
N PHE A 27 8.71 -4.17 -5.02
CA PHE A 27 8.37 -5.51 -5.50
C PHE A 27 6.88 -5.69 -5.69
N GLY A 28 6.05 -5.15 -4.77
CA GLY A 28 4.60 -5.17 -4.88
C GLY A 28 4.11 -4.50 -6.15
N LEU A 29 4.61 -3.30 -6.44
CA LEU A 29 4.28 -2.57 -7.68
C LEU A 29 4.73 -3.31 -8.93
N ILE A 30 5.97 -3.82 -8.96
CA ILE A 30 6.49 -4.56 -10.10
C ILE A 30 5.65 -5.80 -10.36
N LEU A 31 5.37 -6.61 -9.33
CA LEU A 31 4.58 -7.83 -9.45
C LEU A 31 3.13 -7.53 -9.86
N ALA A 32 2.51 -6.51 -9.26
CA ALA A 32 1.16 -6.09 -9.60
C ALA A 32 1.06 -5.65 -11.07
N ILE A 33 2.00 -4.82 -11.55
CA ILE A 33 2.04 -4.37 -12.95
C ILE A 33 2.27 -5.56 -13.90
N GLN A 34 3.23 -6.45 -13.60
CA GLN A 34 3.51 -7.60 -14.46
C GLN A 34 2.30 -8.56 -14.52
N PHE A 35 1.67 -8.82 -13.39
CA PHE A 35 0.47 -9.64 -13.34
C PHE A 35 -0.70 -8.98 -14.08
N GLY A 36 -0.91 -7.67 -13.92
CA GLY A 36 -1.92 -6.92 -14.68
C GLY A 36 -1.69 -6.98 -16.19
N LYS A 37 -0.44 -6.81 -16.65
CA LYS A 37 -0.06 -6.99 -18.06
C LYS A 37 -0.34 -8.41 -18.58
N PHE A 38 -0.08 -9.41 -17.75
CA PHE A 38 -0.40 -10.80 -18.06
C PHE A 38 -1.92 -10.99 -18.21
N LEU A 39 -2.74 -10.44 -17.31
CA LEU A 39 -4.20 -10.51 -17.39
C LEU A 39 -4.73 -9.83 -18.65
N ILE A 40 -4.23 -8.64 -19.00
CA ILE A 40 -4.62 -7.94 -20.23
C ILE A 40 -4.34 -8.79 -21.48
N LYS A 41 -3.17 -9.44 -21.53
CA LYS A 41 -2.79 -10.28 -22.66
C LYS A 41 -3.57 -11.59 -22.75
N LYS A 42 -3.96 -12.15 -21.61
CA LYS A 42 -4.65 -13.45 -21.54
C LYS A 42 -6.16 -13.33 -21.68
N ASN A 43 -6.74 -12.22 -21.23
CA ASN A 43 -8.18 -12.04 -21.14
C ASN A 43 -8.66 -10.90 -22.05
N ASN A 44 -9.38 -11.24 -23.11
CA ASN A 44 -9.98 -10.28 -24.05
C ASN A 44 -10.98 -9.31 -23.39
N PHE A 45 -11.45 -9.60 -22.19
CA PHE A 45 -12.35 -8.71 -21.45
C PHE A 45 -11.74 -7.33 -21.23
N PHE A 46 -10.43 -7.26 -20.93
CA PHE A 46 -9.79 -5.99 -20.62
C PHE A 46 -9.49 -5.14 -21.86
N ASN A 47 -9.37 -5.69 -23.04
CA ASN A 47 -9.18 -4.99 -24.32
C ASN A 47 -8.37 -3.66 -24.24
N PHE A 48 -7.31 -3.64 -23.40
CA PHE A 48 -6.43 -2.52 -23.19
C PHE A 48 -5.04 -2.79 -23.79
N ASN A 49 -4.31 -1.70 -24.09
CA ASN A 49 -2.88 -1.85 -24.33
C ASN A 49 -2.18 -2.30 -23.03
N SER A 50 -1.31 -3.32 -23.11
CA SER A 50 -0.58 -3.81 -21.92
C SER A 50 0.30 -2.76 -21.25
N ASN A 51 0.68 -1.68 -21.96
CA ASN A 51 1.48 -0.59 -21.41
C ASN A 51 0.66 0.42 -20.59
N ILE A 52 -0.67 0.28 -20.60
CA ILE A 52 -1.56 1.22 -19.90
C ILE A 52 -1.26 1.34 -18.39
N LEU A 53 -0.80 0.23 -17.78
CA LEU A 53 -0.42 0.24 -16.37
C LEU A 53 0.87 1.00 -16.10
N ASP A 54 1.85 0.96 -17.02
CA ASP A 54 3.06 1.77 -16.91
C ASP A 54 2.74 3.27 -17.04
N GLU A 55 1.84 3.60 -17.97
CA GLU A 55 1.37 4.98 -18.16
C GLU A 55 0.54 5.48 -16.96
N TYR A 56 -0.22 4.58 -16.32
CA TYR A 56 -1.03 4.92 -15.16
C TYR A 56 -0.20 5.12 -13.88
N LEU A 57 0.92 4.41 -13.72
CA LEU A 57 1.72 4.40 -12.49
C LEU A 57 2.10 5.81 -11.98
N PRO A 58 2.61 6.75 -12.79
CA PRO A 58 2.90 8.10 -12.33
C PRO A 58 1.65 8.84 -11.82
N PHE A 59 0.51 8.66 -12.48
CA PHE A 59 -0.75 9.25 -12.07
C PHE A 59 -1.22 8.67 -10.72
N ALA A 60 -1.12 7.35 -10.53
CA ALA A 60 -1.44 6.70 -9.27
C ALA A 60 -0.60 7.25 -8.11
N ILE A 61 0.71 7.37 -8.30
CA ILE A 61 1.63 7.92 -7.30
C ILE A 61 1.22 9.37 -6.93
N ILE A 62 0.96 10.21 -7.91
CA ILE A 62 0.51 11.59 -7.68
C ILE A 62 -0.83 11.61 -6.95
N GLY A 63 -1.79 10.77 -7.36
CA GLY A 63 -3.10 10.68 -6.71
C GLY A 63 -3.00 10.28 -5.25
N ILE A 64 -2.18 9.27 -4.93
CA ILE A 64 -1.96 8.80 -3.55
C ILE A 64 -1.29 9.88 -2.70
N ILE A 65 -0.23 10.52 -3.20
CA ILE A 65 0.53 11.53 -2.46
C ILE A 65 -0.34 12.78 -2.21
N LEU A 66 -0.94 13.33 -3.24
CA LEU A 66 -1.76 14.53 -3.11
C LEU A 66 -3.01 14.25 -2.27
N GLY A 67 -3.72 13.16 -2.55
CA GLY A 67 -4.89 12.78 -1.80
C GLY A 67 -4.57 12.49 -0.34
N GLY A 68 -3.52 11.72 -0.07
CA GLY A 68 -3.07 11.40 1.28
C GLY A 68 -2.69 12.63 2.08
N ARG A 69 -1.92 13.55 1.48
CA ARG A 69 -1.51 14.79 2.14
C ARG A 69 -2.68 15.75 2.36
N LEU A 70 -3.47 16.02 1.35
CA LEU A 70 -4.64 16.87 1.49
C LEU A 70 -5.66 16.29 2.48
N GLY A 71 -5.91 14.99 2.44
CA GLY A 71 -6.75 14.31 3.41
C GLY A 71 -6.25 14.47 4.84
N TYR A 72 -4.93 14.40 5.07
CA TYR A 72 -4.36 14.67 6.38
C TYR A 72 -4.56 16.13 6.80
N VAL A 73 -4.23 17.08 5.93
CA VAL A 73 -4.39 18.53 6.19
C VAL A 73 -5.81 18.88 6.58
N PHE A 74 -6.80 18.39 5.85
CA PHE A 74 -8.19 18.78 6.06
C PHE A 74 -8.87 18.08 7.23
N PHE A 75 -8.54 16.82 7.50
CA PHE A 75 -9.27 16.01 8.47
C PHE A 75 -8.55 15.78 9.79
N TYR A 76 -7.22 15.98 9.85
CA TYR A 76 -6.45 15.68 11.05
C TYR A 76 -5.85 16.92 11.72
N ASP A 77 -5.38 17.91 10.97
CA ASP A 77 -4.68 19.07 11.57
C ASP A 77 -4.88 20.37 10.80
N LEU A 78 -6.14 20.67 10.46
CA LEU A 78 -6.50 21.86 9.70
C LEU A 78 -6.03 23.18 10.37
N ASN A 79 -6.09 23.24 11.71
CA ASN A 79 -5.69 24.43 12.46
C ASN A 79 -4.18 24.73 12.31
N PHE A 80 -3.34 23.72 12.37
CA PHE A 80 -1.89 23.89 12.18
C PHE A 80 -1.59 24.37 10.74
N PHE A 81 -2.17 23.71 9.74
CA PHE A 81 -1.89 24.03 8.34
C PHE A 81 -2.50 25.35 7.87
N SER A 82 -3.59 25.82 8.49
CA SER A 82 -4.13 27.15 8.22
C SER A 82 -3.20 28.27 8.70
N GLN A 83 -2.47 28.03 9.78
CA GLN A 83 -1.47 28.97 10.31
C GLN A 83 -0.09 28.82 9.60
N ASN A 84 0.21 27.65 9.08
CA ASN A 84 1.49 27.32 8.45
C ASN A 84 1.30 26.66 7.06
N PRO A 85 0.76 27.37 6.06
CA PRO A 85 0.34 26.76 4.79
C PRO A 85 1.50 26.17 3.99
N ILE A 86 2.72 26.65 4.15
CA ILE A 86 3.90 26.12 3.46
C ILE A 86 4.20 24.67 3.88
N ASN A 87 3.83 24.27 5.10
CA ASN A 87 4.08 22.93 5.63
C ASN A 87 3.25 21.85 4.92
N ILE A 88 2.23 22.24 4.13
CA ILE A 88 1.47 21.32 3.28
C ILE A 88 2.43 20.58 2.31
N PHE A 89 3.47 21.23 1.85
CA PHE A 89 4.43 20.66 0.88
C PHE A 89 5.49 19.76 1.53
N PHE A 90 5.64 19.78 2.85
CA PHE A 90 6.68 18.99 3.55
C PHE A 90 6.18 17.58 3.85
N ILE A 91 5.98 16.80 2.77
CA ILE A 91 5.47 15.41 2.85
C ILE A 91 6.43 14.46 3.58
N TRP A 92 7.72 14.79 3.64
CA TRP A 92 8.75 14.00 4.33
C TRP A 92 8.70 14.12 5.86
N GLU A 93 7.96 15.06 6.41
CA GLU A 93 7.71 15.20 7.85
C GLU A 93 6.59 14.27 8.36
N GLY A 94 6.02 13.47 7.44
CA GLY A 94 4.91 12.58 7.75
C GLY A 94 3.54 13.26 7.57
N GLY A 95 2.50 12.66 8.15
CA GLY A 95 1.14 13.17 8.04
C GLY A 95 0.47 12.86 6.70
N MET A 96 0.09 11.59 6.54
CA MET A 96 -0.63 11.07 5.38
C MET A 96 -1.93 10.38 5.83
N SER A 97 -3.02 10.64 5.14
CA SER A 97 -4.32 10.01 5.38
C SER A 97 -4.54 8.86 4.40
N PHE A 98 -4.80 7.65 4.93
CA PHE A 98 -5.19 6.51 4.09
C PHE A 98 -6.46 6.81 3.27
N HIS A 99 -7.50 7.33 3.90
CA HIS A 99 -8.74 7.66 3.21
C HIS A 99 -8.54 8.76 2.16
N GLY A 100 -7.71 9.74 2.47
CA GLY A 100 -7.32 10.76 1.49
C GLY A 100 -6.60 10.17 0.28
N GLY A 101 -5.66 9.27 0.50
CA GLY A 101 -4.98 8.54 -0.57
C GLY A 101 -5.93 7.69 -1.42
N LEU A 102 -6.90 7.01 -0.79
CA LEU A 102 -7.93 6.25 -1.48
C LEU A 102 -8.82 7.14 -2.37
N VAL A 103 -9.26 8.26 -1.85
CA VAL A 103 -10.03 9.24 -2.65
C VAL A 103 -9.19 9.79 -3.80
N GLY A 104 -7.92 10.10 -3.54
CA GLY A 104 -6.98 10.57 -4.55
C GLY A 104 -6.79 9.57 -5.69
N ILE A 105 -6.62 8.27 -5.38
CA ILE A 105 -6.47 7.23 -6.40
C ILE A 105 -7.75 7.06 -7.22
N ILE A 106 -8.92 7.15 -6.59
CA ILE A 106 -10.22 7.08 -7.30
C ILE A 106 -10.35 8.25 -8.28
N ILE A 107 -10.10 9.48 -7.82
CA ILE A 107 -10.21 10.69 -8.67
C ILE A 107 -9.25 10.60 -9.85
N ILE A 108 -8.00 10.24 -9.60
CA ILE A 108 -7.01 10.15 -10.68
C ILE A 108 -7.31 9.01 -11.64
N SER A 109 -7.89 7.90 -11.18
CA SER A 109 -8.33 6.79 -12.03
C SER A 109 -9.47 7.21 -12.97
N ILE A 110 -10.45 8.00 -12.47
CA ILE A 110 -11.50 8.56 -13.29
C ILE A 110 -10.91 9.48 -14.38
N PHE A 111 -10.01 10.37 -13.97
CA PHE A 111 -9.34 11.29 -14.90
C PHE A 111 -8.55 10.53 -15.97
N PHE A 112 -7.74 9.56 -15.56
CA PHE A 112 -6.89 8.77 -16.45
C PHE A 112 -7.74 7.93 -17.44
N ALA A 113 -8.79 7.27 -16.94
CA ALA A 113 -9.69 6.50 -17.79
C ALA A 113 -10.37 7.37 -18.85
N LYS A 114 -10.87 8.56 -18.47
CA LYS A 114 -11.46 9.52 -19.41
C LYS A 114 -10.43 10.02 -20.44
N LYS A 115 -9.23 10.38 -20.01
CA LYS A 115 -8.15 10.87 -20.88
C LYS A 115 -7.75 9.86 -21.95
N ASN A 116 -7.76 8.56 -21.61
CA ASN A 116 -7.34 7.49 -22.49
C ASN A 116 -8.51 6.72 -23.15
N ASN A 117 -9.74 7.23 -23.02
CA ASN A 117 -10.96 6.60 -23.54
C ASN A 117 -11.12 5.13 -23.09
N LEU A 118 -10.78 4.84 -21.82
CA LEU A 118 -10.95 3.51 -21.23
C LEU A 118 -12.34 3.35 -20.63
N GLU A 119 -12.86 2.12 -20.66
CA GLU A 119 -14.03 1.76 -19.88
C GLU A 119 -13.66 1.76 -18.39
N PHE A 120 -14.14 2.76 -17.64
CA PHE A 120 -13.74 3.00 -16.24
C PHE A 120 -13.91 1.76 -15.36
N TYR A 121 -15.02 1.07 -15.42
CA TYR A 121 -15.26 -0.12 -14.58
C TYR A 121 -14.31 -1.27 -14.92
N LYS A 122 -14.05 -1.56 -16.17
CA LYS A 122 -13.06 -2.57 -16.56
C LYS A 122 -11.65 -2.19 -16.11
N PHE A 123 -11.33 -0.90 -16.16
CA PHE A 123 -10.03 -0.43 -15.69
C PHE A 123 -9.89 -0.57 -14.16
N THR A 124 -10.93 -0.22 -13.40
CA THR A 124 -10.93 -0.39 -11.94
C THR A 124 -10.99 -1.85 -11.53
N ASP A 125 -11.68 -2.73 -12.27
CA ASP A 125 -11.63 -4.19 -12.05
C ASP A 125 -10.21 -4.72 -12.19
N LEU A 126 -9.47 -4.29 -13.22
CA LEU A 126 -8.06 -4.65 -13.38
C LEU A 126 -7.21 -4.18 -12.18
N LEU A 127 -7.40 -2.93 -11.73
CA LEU A 127 -6.69 -2.40 -10.57
C LEU A 127 -7.04 -3.19 -9.30
N SER A 128 -8.30 -3.56 -9.12
CA SER A 128 -8.75 -4.35 -7.97
C SER A 128 -8.14 -5.75 -7.93
N LEU A 129 -7.98 -6.39 -9.09
CA LEU A 129 -7.35 -7.71 -9.22
C LEU A 129 -5.86 -7.72 -8.84
N ILE A 130 -5.15 -6.63 -9.11
CA ILE A 130 -3.70 -6.54 -8.84
C ILE A 130 -3.36 -5.97 -7.46
N THR A 131 -4.29 -5.26 -6.82
CA THR A 131 -4.09 -4.61 -5.51
C THR A 131 -3.71 -5.58 -4.38
N PRO A 132 -4.32 -6.78 -4.24
CA PRO A 132 -3.99 -7.72 -3.17
C PRO A 132 -2.52 -8.12 -3.12
N ILE A 133 -1.80 -8.10 -4.25
CA ILE A 133 -0.36 -8.38 -4.32
C ILE A 133 0.43 -7.37 -3.48
N GLY A 134 0.10 -6.08 -3.62
CA GLY A 134 0.71 -5.01 -2.84
C GLY A 134 0.33 -5.07 -1.36
N LEU A 135 -0.95 -5.37 -1.06
CA LEU A 135 -1.43 -5.53 0.32
C LEU A 135 -0.67 -6.66 1.03
N PHE A 136 -0.55 -7.83 0.41
CA PHE A 136 0.20 -8.95 0.97
C PHE A 136 1.62 -8.56 1.37
N LEU A 137 2.39 -8.00 0.45
CA LEU A 137 3.78 -7.62 0.71
C LEU A 137 3.90 -6.48 1.73
N GLY A 138 2.99 -5.51 1.70
CA GLY A 138 2.92 -4.44 2.68
C GLY A 138 2.66 -4.96 4.11
N ARG A 139 1.74 -5.93 4.28
CA ARG A 139 1.48 -6.55 5.58
C ARG A 139 2.67 -7.36 6.10
N LEU A 140 3.39 -8.08 5.23
CA LEU A 140 4.64 -8.73 5.62
C LEU A 140 5.70 -7.72 6.08
N ALA A 141 5.81 -6.58 5.41
CA ALA A 141 6.72 -5.52 5.82
C ALA A 141 6.31 -4.90 7.17
N ASN A 142 5.02 -4.69 7.42
CA ASN A 142 4.54 -4.26 8.74
C ASN A 142 4.90 -5.25 9.85
N PHE A 143 4.83 -6.56 9.58
CA PHE A 143 5.25 -7.58 10.54
C PHE A 143 6.74 -7.48 10.87
N ILE A 144 7.61 -7.32 9.86
CA ILE A 144 9.06 -7.14 10.05
C ILE A 144 9.35 -5.86 10.86
N ASN A 145 8.65 -4.78 10.56
CA ASN A 145 8.82 -3.49 11.23
C ASN A 145 8.22 -3.46 12.65
N SER A 146 7.46 -4.48 13.06
CA SER A 146 6.67 -4.48 14.31
C SER A 146 5.64 -3.35 14.38
N GLU A 147 4.99 -3.04 13.25
CA GLU A 147 3.94 -2.04 13.10
C GLU A 147 2.55 -2.70 13.05
N LEU A 148 1.49 -1.96 13.39
CA LEU A 148 0.10 -2.42 13.31
C LEU A 148 -0.13 -3.76 14.03
N ILE A 149 0.47 -3.90 15.20
CA ILE A 149 0.38 -5.11 16.02
C ILE A 149 -1.02 -5.29 16.62
N GLY A 150 -1.39 -6.55 16.83
CA GLY A 150 -2.67 -6.90 17.44
C GLY A 150 -2.71 -6.68 18.95
N ILE A 151 -3.90 -6.91 19.52
CA ILE A 151 -4.12 -6.86 20.98
C ILE A 151 -3.37 -7.98 21.69
N PRO A 152 -3.07 -7.84 23.01
CA PRO A 152 -2.50 -8.90 23.81
C PRO A 152 -3.37 -10.16 23.80
N THR A 153 -2.74 -11.35 23.82
CA THR A 153 -3.43 -12.63 23.73
C THR A 153 -2.63 -13.77 24.35
N SER A 154 -3.30 -14.85 24.70
CA SER A 154 -2.70 -16.10 25.20
C SER A 154 -2.69 -17.25 24.18
N VAL A 155 -3.02 -17.00 22.92
CA VAL A 155 -3.03 -18.07 21.90
C VAL A 155 -1.63 -18.64 21.65
N PRO A 156 -1.48 -19.94 21.31
CA PRO A 156 -0.17 -20.58 21.17
C PRO A 156 0.70 -20.01 20.04
N TRP A 157 0.10 -19.35 19.04
CA TRP A 157 0.81 -18.71 17.93
C TRP A 157 0.99 -17.20 18.11
N SER A 158 0.85 -16.72 19.35
CA SER A 158 1.14 -15.31 19.68
C SER A 158 2.60 -14.96 19.43
N VAL A 159 2.82 -13.67 19.15
CA VAL A 159 4.14 -13.08 18.85
C VAL A 159 4.44 -11.99 19.87
N ILE A 160 5.67 -11.98 20.38
CA ILE A 160 6.20 -10.86 21.18
C ILE A 160 6.98 -9.95 20.25
N PHE A 161 6.55 -8.69 20.15
CA PHE A 161 7.22 -7.65 19.37
C PHE A 161 8.10 -6.82 20.30
N ILE A 162 9.33 -7.28 20.55
CA ILE A 162 10.22 -6.70 21.56
C ILE A 162 10.56 -5.22 21.34
N LYS A 163 10.39 -4.71 20.12
CA LYS A 163 10.53 -3.29 19.79
C LYS A 163 9.38 -2.43 20.28
N VAL A 164 8.26 -3.05 20.68
CA VAL A 164 7.08 -2.35 21.17
C VAL A 164 6.88 -2.62 22.66
N ASP A 165 6.74 -3.89 23.03
CA ASP A 165 6.61 -4.34 24.42
C ASP A 165 6.95 -5.84 24.56
N ASN A 166 6.87 -6.37 25.77
CA ASN A 166 7.13 -7.79 26.07
C ASN A 166 5.84 -8.62 26.19
N LEU A 167 4.70 -8.11 25.70
CA LEU A 167 3.43 -8.82 25.77
C LEU A 167 3.23 -9.75 24.56
N PRO A 168 2.71 -10.96 24.76
CA PRO A 168 2.29 -11.81 23.64
C PRO A 168 1.07 -11.18 22.96
N ARG A 169 1.14 -10.99 21.64
CA ARG A 169 0.11 -10.31 20.87
C ARG A 169 -0.32 -11.14 19.65
N HIS A 170 -1.52 -10.90 19.16
CA HIS A 170 -1.94 -11.42 17.86
C HIS A 170 -1.06 -10.83 16.75
N PRO A 171 -0.51 -11.66 15.83
CA PRO A 171 0.17 -11.17 14.64
C PRO A 171 -0.86 -10.71 13.59
N SER A 172 -1.55 -9.59 13.85
CA SER A 172 -2.63 -9.06 13.00
C SER A 172 -2.19 -8.86 11.56
N GLN A 173 -0.93 -8.44 11.36
CA GLN A 173 -0.34 -8.25 10.05
C GLN A 173 -0.35 -9.55 9.21
N LEU A 174 -0.09 -10.70 9.83
CA LEU A 174 -0.13 -12.00 9.14
C LEU A 174 -1.56 -12.43 8.83
N TYR A 175 -2.53 -12.14 9.72
CA TYR A 175 -3.94 -12.39 9.44
C TYR A 175 -4.42 -11.54 8.27
N GLU A 176 -4.06 -10.26 8.24
CA GLU A 176 -4.39 -9.34 7.16
C GLU A 176 -3.69 -9.73 5.86
N ALA A 177 -2.42 -10.16 5.90
CA ALA A 177 -1.72 -10.69 4.73
C ALA A 177 -2.44 -11.90 4.11
N LEU A 178 -2.95 -12.82 4.94
CA LEU A 178 -3.71 -13.98 4.48
C LEU A 178 -5.08 -13.58 3.93
N LEU A 179 -5.82 -12.70 4.61
CA LEU A 179 -7.19 -12.35 4.25
C LEU A 179 -7.25 -11.33 3.11
N GLU A 180 -6.54 -10.20 3.24
CA GLU A 180 -6.55 -9.09 2.25
C GLU A 180 -5.57 -9.34 1.09
N GLY A 181 -4.54 -10.12 1.33
CA GLY A 181 -3.59 -10.53 0.30
C GLY A 181 -4.04 -11.80 -0.42
N ILE A 182 -3.83 -12.98 0.20
CA ILE A 182 -4.00 -14.27 -0.48
C ILE A 182 -5.47 -14.59 -0.76
N LEU A 183 -6.32 -14.56 0.27
CA LEU A 183 -7.73 -14.95 0.11
C LEU A 183 -8.45 -14.01 -0.86
N LEU A 184 -8.28 -12.70 -0.68
CA LEU A 184 -8.89 -11.71 -1.59
C LEU A 184 -8.38 -11.88 -3.02
N PHE A 185 -7.09 -12.13 -3.22
CA PHE A 185 -6.53 -12.43 -4.54
C PHE A 185 -7.21 -13.64 -5.19
N LEU A 186 -7.38 -14.73 -4.45
CA LEU A 186 -8.02 -15.95 -4.96
C LEU A 186 -9.52 -15.77 -5.25
N LEU A 187 -10.21 -14.89 -4.50
CA LEU A 187 -11.64 -14.60 -4.73
C LEU A 187 -11.86 -13.69 -5.93
N LEU A 188 -10.92 -12.84 -6.27
CA LEU A 188 -11.03 -11.90 -7.39
C LEU A 188 -10.48 -12.48 -8.70
N SER A 189 -9.54 -13.45 -8.66
CA SER A 189 -8.89 -14.04 -9.84
C SER A 189 -9.63 -15.27 -10.37
#